data_5df97100105a60e7915749b5d34bfffc
#
_entry.id   5df97100105a60e7915749b5d34bfffc
#
_cell.length_a   1.000
_cell.length_b   1.000
_cell.length_c   1.000
_cell.angle_alpha   90.00
_cell.angle_beta   90.00
_cell.angle_gamma   90.00
#
_symmetry.space_group_name_H-M   'P 1'
#
loop_
_entity.id
_entity.type
_entity.pdbx_description
1 polymer ?
#
loop_
_entity_poly.entity_id
_entity_poly.type
_entity_poly.pdbx_seq_one_letter_code
_entity_poly.pdbx_strand_id
1 'polypeptide(L)'
;IVFAIVIPSVLAGARDITVGTDTSIYGVPFFTYALQRSFESYMVTAGGDPLWLLLVYGLSRITTEVFWELFLIEFVIMFFTYKGLKQYDLGRYTWIGFLVFHLMFYSFTLNLMRQFVCLSIVFYSFRFVKEHRWKTYFLICLILMLIHKTAVIAILLYPMYHLTTGTYEDRFMSKVRLPFKEYLFKMLVIMSACITVMFASKAIVYISNLLGTFTSQVDYLTGSYNIVWRNPIYMLPLLAVALLYEKQVTKYNGDFSFFTLMLIVYIILWQLQGISRELYRVGFYFGYFLIVSIPLLIKNVRGRENRMILFSMIFILMVS
;
A
#
# COMPACT_ATOMS: atom_id res chain seq x y z
N ILE A 1 4.76 14.59 16.93
CA ILE A 1 3.96 13.43 16.50
C ILE A 1 2.48 13.80 16.44
N VAL A 2 1.88 14.34 17.52
CA VAL A 2 0.45 14.74 17.51
C VAL A 2 0.16 15.67 16.33
N PHE A 3 0.95 16.72 16.14
CA PHE A 3 0.80 17.63 14.99
C PHE A 3 0.96 16.93 13.63
N ALA A 4 1.88 15.96 13.53
CA ALA A 4 2.11 15.22 12.29
C ALA A 4 0.92 14.30 11.92
N ILE A 5 0.05 13.99 12.86
CA ILE A 5 -1.19 13.22 12.64
C ILE A 5 -2.38 14.18 12.45
N VAL A 6 -2.54 15.13 13.37
CA VAL A 6 -3.74 15.98 13.43
C VAL A 6 -3.80 16.97 12.28
N ILE A 7 -2.68 17.63 11.91
CA ILE A 7 -2.69 18.63 10.84
C ILE A 7 -3.15 18.06 9.49
N PRO A 8 -2.58 16.93 8.99
CA PRO A 8 -3.06 16.31 7.74
C PRO A 8 -4.53 15.88 7.83
N SER A 9 -4.97 15.41 9.00
CA SER A 9 -6.36 14.99 9.21
C SER A 9 -7.33 16.18 9.17
N VAL A 10 -6.94 17.33 9.76
CA VAL A 10 -7.72 18.58 9.67
C VAL A 10 -7.79 19.08 8.23
N LEU A 11 -6.66 19.07 7.51
CA LEU A 11 -6.62 19.45 6.09
C LEU A 11 -7.51 18.52 5.24
N ALA A 12 -7.47 17.21 5.52
CA ALA A 12 -8.34 16.25 4.86
C ALA A 12 -9.82 16.49 5.16
N GLY A 13 -10.16 16.80 6.43
CA GLY A 13 -11.53 17.12 6.84
C GLY A 13 -12.06 18.41 6.21
N ALA A 14 -11.20 19.44 6.11
CA ALA A 14 -11.57 20.78 5.63
C ALA A 14 -11.51 20.92 4.09
N ARG A 15 -11.17 19.85 3.37
CA ARG A 15 -11.04 19.89 1.90
C ARG A 15 -12.38 20.09 1.20
N ASP A 16 -12.33 20.75 0.05
CA ASP A 16 -13.48 20.86 -0.84
C ASP A 16 -13.86 19.50 -1.45
N ILE A 17 -15.13 19.31 -1.79
CA ILE A 17 -15.65 18.09 -2.42
C ILE A 17 -14.95 17.73 -3.73
N THR A 18 -14.39 18.70 -4.42
CA THR A 18 -13.63 18.53 -5.66
C THR A 18 -12.23 17.98 -5.45
N VAL A 19 -11.73 17.99 -4.22
CA VAL A 19 -10.41 17.45 -3.87
C VAL A 19 -10.51 15.97 -3.58
N GLY A 20 -10.03 15.17 -4.53
CA GLY A 20 -10.04 13.71 -4.48
C GLY A 20 -11.31 13.10 -5.07
N THR A 21 -11.12 12.18 -6.02
CA THR A 21 -12.24 11.51 -6.70
C THR A 21 -13.13 10.71 -5.76
N ASP A 22 -12.55 10.03 -4.76
CA ASP A 22 -13.34 9.28 -3.76
C ASP A 22 -14.20 10.21 -2.89
N THR A 23 -13.79 11.47 -2.68
CA THR A 23 -14.56 12.43 -1.91
C THR A 23 -15.92 12.70 -2.55
N SER A 24 -15.94 12.96 -3.86
CA SER A 24 -17.15 13.27 -4.60
C SER A 24 -18.00 12.03 -4.94
N ILE A 25 -17.41 10.84 -5.02
CA ILE A 25 -18.10 9.62 -5.45
C ILE A 25 -18.57 8.79 -4.25
N TYR A 26 -17.76 8.66 -3.21
CA TYR A 26 -18.01 7.75 -2.08
C TYR A 26 -18.11 8.45 -0.72
N GLY A 27 -17.28 9.46 -0.45
CA GLY A 27 -17.30 10.16 0.82
C GLY A 27 -18.61 10.92 1.02
N VAL A 28 -18.68 12.11 0.48
CA VAL A 28 -19.86 12.99 0.65
C VAL A 28 -21.19 12.33 0.27
N PRO A 29 -21.33 11.61 -0.88
CA PRO A 29 -22.61 10.98 -1.21
C PRO A 29 -23.02 9.90 -0.22
N PHE A 30 -22.10 9.02 0.19
CA PHE A 30 -22.45 7.93 1.12
C PHE A 30 -22.85 8.48 2.50
N PHE A 31 -22.14 9.50 2.99
CA PHE A 31 -22.47 10.15 4.24
C PHE A 31 -23.83 10.87 4.16
N THR A 32 -24.10 11.60 3.08
CA THR A 32 -25.39 12.28 2.86
C THR A 32 -26.53 11.28 2.77
N TYR A 33 -26.35 10.16 2.05
CA TYR A 33 -27.34 9.10 2.00
C TYR A 33 -27.59 8.44 3.36
N ALA A 34 -26.52 8.25 4.16
CA ALA A 34 -26.65 7.72 5.50
C ALA A 34 -27.46 8.65 6.42
N LEU A 35 -27.30 9.96 6.30
CA LEU A 35 -28.10 10.94 7.06
C LEU A 35 -29.59 10.91 6.74
N GLN A 36 -29.94 10.67 5.47
CA GLN A 36 -31.32 10.80 4.95
C GLN A 36 -32.13 9.49 4.98
N ARG A 37 -31.50 8.32 5.20
CA ARG A 37 -32.13 7.01 5.01
C ARG A 37 -32.11 6.17 6.27
N SER A 38 -33.06 5.22 6.36
CA SER A 38 -33.00 4.14 7.32
C SER A 38 -31.84 3.21 7.03
N PHE A 39 -31.37 2.46 8.02
CA PHE A 39 -30.25 1.52 7.88
C PHE A 39 -30.43 0.55 6.73
N GLU A 40 -31.59 -0.09 6.64
CA GLU A 40 -31.91 -1.07 5.59
C GLU A 40 -31.87 -0.44 4.19
N SER A 41 -32.55 0.70 4.03
CA SER A 41 -32.57 1.43 2.77
C SER A 41 -31.16 1.88 2.34
N TYR A 42 -30.36 2.35 3.31
CA TYR A 42 -28.98 2.78 3.04
C TYR A 42 -28.09 1.62 2.58
N MET A 43 -28.11 0.50 3.30
CA MET A 43 -27.26 -0.68 2.98
C MET A 43 -27.58 -1.25 1.60
N VAL A 44 -28.85 -1.24 1.18
CA VAL A 44 -29.29 -1.75 -0.13
C VAL A 44 -28.92 -0.77 -1.26
N THR A 45 -29.10 0.54 -1.04
CA THR A 45 -29.00 1.52 -2.14
C THR A 45 -27.61 2.11 -2.33
N ALA A 46 -26.77 2.16 -1.30
CA ALA A 46 -25.43 2.78 -1.40
C ALA A 46 -24.44 1.94 -2.25
N GLY A 47 -24.62 0.59 -2.32
CA GLY A 47 -23.87 -0.26 -3.24
C GLY A 47 -22.36 -0.30 -3.02
N GLY A 48 -21.91 -0.23 -1.74
CA GLY A 48 -20.50 -0.23 -1.37
C GLY A 48 -20.05 -1.45 -0.57
N ASP A 49 -18.80 -1.44 -0.12
CA ASP A 49 -18.25 -2.48 0.74
C ASP A 49 -18.95 -2.47 2.12
N PRO A 50 -19.41 -3.61 2.65
CA PRO A 50 -20.39 -3.64 3.74
C PRO A 50 -19.90 -3.03 5.06
N LEU A 51 -18.64 -3.28 5.44
CA LEU A 51 -18.09 -2.70 6.67
C LEU A 51 -17.83 -1.20 6.53
N TRP A 52 -17.46 -0.74 5.33
CA TRP A 52 -17.36 0.69 5.05
C TRP A 52 -18.71 1.40 5.23
N LEU A 53 -19.75 0.86 4.63
CA LEU A 53 -21.11 1.42 4.76
C LEU A 53 -21.57 1.45 6.21
N LEU A 54 -21.29 0.39 6.99
CA LEU A 54 -21.62 0.34 8.41
C LEU A 54 -20.91 1.44 9.20
N LEU A 55 -19.61 1.67 8.94
CA LEU A 55 -18.82 2.71 9.61
C LEU A 55 -19.35 4.12 9.28
N VAL A 56 -19.63 4.39 8.01
CA VAL A 56 -20.20 5.68 7.56
C VAL A 56 -21.58 5.90 8.17
N TYR A 57 -22.44 4.88 8.17
CA TYR A 57 -23.77 4.96 8.78
C TYR A 57 -23.68 5.23 10.29
N GLY A 58 -22.81 4.50 11.00
CA GLY A 58 -22.59 4.71 12.42
C GLY A 58 -22.13 6.14 12.75
N LEU A 59 -21.21 6.67 11.93
CA LEU A 59 -20.73 8.04 12.09
C LEU A 59 -21.83 9.08 11.82
N SER A 60 -22.68 8.87 10.82
CA SER A 60 -23.82 9.76 10.51
C SER A 60 -24.85 9.86 11.65
N ARG A 61 -24.82 8.93 12.62
CA ARG A 61 -25.67 9.01 13.83
C ARG A 61 -25.03 9.86 14.94
N ILE A 62 -23.75 10.17 14.82
CA ILE A 62 -22.96 10.95 15.80
C ILE A 62 -22.83 12.41 15.36
N THR A 63 -22.67 12.65 14.05
CA THR A 63 -22.46 13.98 13.49
C THR A 63 -23.19 14.13 12.15
N THR A 64 -23.54 15.36 11.80
CA THR A 64 -24.12 15.72 10.49
C THR A 64 -23.08 16.33 9.54
N GLU A 65 -21.87 16.61 10.05
CA GLU A 65 -20.83 17.33 9.32
C GLU A 65 -19.87 16.33 8.63
N VAL A 66 -19.77 16.41 7.31
CA VAL A 66 -18.87 15.61 6.46
C VAL A 66 -17.40 15.79 6.88
N PHE A 67 -17.05 16.97 7.44
CA PHE A 67 -15.71 17.24 7.97
C PHE A 67 -15.21 16.09 8.85
N TRP A 68 -16.06 15.59 9.77
CA TRP A 68 -15.65 14.55 10.73
C TRP A 68 -15.44 13.19 10.06
N GLU A 69 -16.18 12.86 9.01
CA GLU A 69 -15.93 11.66 8.23
C GLU A 69 -14.53 11.69 7.60
N LEU A 70 -14.27 12.76 6.84
CA LEU A 70 -13.00 12.91 6.13
C LEU A 70 -11.81 13.04 7.08
N PHE A 71 -12.00 13.77 8.19
CA PHE A 71 -11.02 13.88 9.29
C PHE A 71 -10.68 12.52 9.89
N LEU A 72 -11.70 11.73 10.27
CA LEU A 72 -11.50 10.43 10.91
C LEU A 72 -10.85 9.42 9.99
N ILE A 73 -11.19 9.42 8.71
CA ILE A 73 -10.54 8.55 7.71
C ILE A 73 -9.04 8.82 7.69
N GLU A 74 -8.63 10.09 7.53
CA GLU A 74 -7.21 10.44 7.47
C GLU A 74 -6.52 10.25 8.82
N PHE A 75 -7.21 10.55 9.93
CA PHE A 75 -6.70 10.28 11.27
C PHE A 75 -6.38 8.80 11.48
N VAL A 76 -7.26 7.89 11.07
CA VAL A 76 -7.03 6.44 11.14
C VAL A 76 -5.82 6.04 10.30
N ILE A 77 -5.70 6.55 9.07
CA ILE A 77 -4.55 6.29 8.19
C ILE A 77 -3.25 6.74 8.87
N MET A 78 -3.20 7.97 9.34
CA MET A 78 -2.01 8.54 10.00
C MET A 78 -1.66 7.83 11.30
N PHE A 79 -2.67 7.49 12.11
CA PHE A 79 -2.48 6.79 13.38
C PHE A 79 -1.88 5.40 13.18
N PHE A 80 -2.42 4.59 12.27
CA PHE A 80 -1.89 3.26 12.01
C PHE A 80 -0.55 3.30 11.29
N THR A 81 -0.30 4.29 10.43
CA THR A 81 1.01 4.55 9.84
C THR A 81 2.05 4.83 10.94
N TYR A 82 1.74 5.69 11.88
CA TYR A 82 2.60 5.96 13.04
C TYR A 82 2.84 4.69 13.87
N LYS A 83 1.79 3.96 14.20
CA LYS A 83 1.89 2.70 14.96
C LYS A 83 2.74 1.66 14.23
N GLY A 84 2.65 1.58 12.91
CA GLY A 84 3.50 0.74 12.07
C GLY A 84 4.97 1.16 12.13
N LEU A 85 5.27 2.45 11.96
CA LEU A 85 6.62 2.99 12.06
C LEU A 85 7.26 2.73 13.44
N LYS A 86 6.49 2.79 14.51
CA LYS A 86 6.97 2.54 15.88
C LYS A 86 7.41 1.10 16.15
N GLN A 87 7.11 0.17 15.27
CA GLN A 87 7.59 -1.22 15.37
C GLN A 87 9.06 -1.38 14.95
N TYR A 88 9.62 -0.34 14.33
CA TYR A 88 11.00 -0.32 13.86
C TYR A 88 11.83 0.65 14.70
N ASP A 89 13.05 0.26 15.02
CA ASP A 89 13.98 1.14 15.73
C ASP A 89 14.54 2.20 14.78
N LEU A 90 13.72 3.21 14.46
CA LEU A 90 14.13 4.36 13.64
C LEU A 90 14.77 5.49 14.46
N GLY A 91 14.48 5.56 15.76
CA GLY A 91 14.94 6.63 16.63
C GLY A 91 14.60 8.02 16.08
N ARG A 92 15.62 8.87 15.96
CA ARG A 92 15.46 10.22 15.39
C ARG A 92 15.09 10.27 13.91
N TYR A 93 15.17 9.17 13.18
CA TYR A 93 14.83 9.10 11.75
C TYR A 93 13.33 8.82 11.46
N THR A 94 12.52 8.65 12.50
CA THR A 94 11.06 8.42 12.34
C THR A 94 10.37 9.52 11.54
N TRP A 95 10.81 10.78 11.64
CA TRP A 95 10.25 11.90 10.89
C TRP A 95 10.42 11.74 9.36
N ILE A 96 11.49 11.05 8.91
CA ILE A 96 11.70 10.76 7.49
C ILE A 96 10.59 9.84 6.98
N GLY A 97 10.12 8.87 7.78
CA GLY A 97 8.99 8.03 7.41
C GLY A 97 7.71 8.84 7.18
N PHE A 98 7.44 9.84 8.03
CA PHE A 98 6.33 10.77 7.81
C PHE A 98 6.54 11.63 6.56
N LEU A 99 7.76 12.10 6.32
CA LEU A 99 8.08 12.88 5.12
C LEU A 99 7.82 12.05 3.86
N VAL A 100 8.28 10.78 3.83
CA VAL A 100 8.00 9.85 2.73
C VAL A 100 6.50 9.66 2.54
N PHE A 101 5.75 9.46 3.63
CA PHE A 101 4.30 9.36 3.56
C PHE A 101 3.67 10.59 2.91
N HIS A 102 4.02 11.80 3.36
CA HIS A 102 3.42 13.03 2.85
C HIS A 102 3.79 13.31 1.39
N LEU A 103 5.02 13.05 0.99
CA LEU A 103 5.46 13.32 -0.38
C LEU A 103 4.95 12.28 -1.38
N MET A 104 4.85 11.00 -0.97
CA MET A 104 4.53 9.92 -1.90
C MET A 104 3.07 9.45 -1.82
N PHE A 105 2.43 9.53 -0.67
CA PHE A 105 1.15 8.84 -0.45
C PHE A 105 0.01 9.76 -0.03
N TYR A 106 0.26 10.90 0.60
CA TYR A 106 -0.80 11.76 1.15
C TYR A 106 -1.82 12.20 0.10
N SER A 107 -1.39 12.59 -1.10
CA SER A 107 -2.33 12.94 -2.18
C SER A 107 -3.21 11.76 -2.61
N PHE A 108 -2.68 10.55 -2.51
CA PHE A 108 -3.44 9.32 -2.82
C PHE A 108 -4.41 8.95 -1.70
N THR A 109 -4.15 9.29 -0.43
CA THR A 109 -5.12 9.06 0.65
C THR A 109 -6.40 9.83 0.40
N LEU A 110 -6.30 11.04 -0.18
CA LEU A 110 -7.45 11.86 -0.54
C LEU A 110 -8.28 11.29 -1.70
N ASN A 111 -7.64 10.45 -2.55
CA ASN A 111 -8.26 9.85 -3.74
C ASN A 111 -8.70 8.38 -3.54
N LEU A 112 -8.05 7.64 -2.65
CA LEU A 112 -8.22 6.20 -2.45
C LEU A 112 -8.46 5.89 -0.97
N MET A 113 -9.36 6.66 -0.35
CA MET A 113 -9.59 6.70 1.10
C MET A 113 -9.71 5.30 1.72
N ARG A 114 -10.65 4.49 1.23
CA ARG A 114 -10.94 3.14 1.75
C ARG A 114 -9.73 2.21 1.65
N GLN A 115 -9.04 2.28 0.52
CA GLN A 115 -7.84 1.48 0.29
C GLN A 115 -6.71 1.87 1.26
N PHE A 116 -6.49 3.17 1.49
CA PHE A 116 -5.42 3.63 2.38
C PHE A 116 -5.72 3.37 3.86
N VAL A 117 -6.99 3.35 4.27
CA VAL A 117 -7.38 2.81 5.58
C VAL A 117 -6.90 1.36 5.71
N CYS A 118 -7.21 0.51 4.72
CA CYS A 118 -6.74 -0.87 4.71
C CYS A 118 -5.21 -0.97 4.73
N LEU A 119 -4.51 -0.19 3.89
CA LEU A 119 -3.05 -0.17 3.79
C LEU A 119 -2.37 0.16 5.12
N SER A 120 -2.82 1.19 5.80
CA SER A 120 -2.26 1.62 7.08
C SER A 120 -2.44 0.57 8.17
N ILE A 121 -3.60 -0.08 8.22
CA ILE A 121 -3.88 -1.16 9.16
C ILE A 121 -3.07 -2.41 8.81
N VAL A 122 -2.93 -2.78 7.52
CA VAL A 122 -2.05 -3.87 7.07
C VAL A 122 -0.61 -3.60 7.49
N PHE A 123 -0.10 -2.39 7.26
CA PHE A 123 1.25 -1.99 7.66
C PHE A 123 1.47 -2.14 9.17
N TYR A 124 0.54 -1.69 9.99
CA TYR A 124 0.59 -1.91 11.44
C TYR A 124 0.50 -3.40 11.80
N SER A 125 -0.36 -4.16 11.13
CA SER A 125 -0.60 -5.58 11.40
C SER A 125 0.53 -6.48 10.90
N PHE A 126 1.50 -5.93 10.14
CA PHE A 126 2.65 -6.68 9.63
C PHE A 126 3.51 -7.29 10.76
N ARG A 127 3.44 -6.77 11.98
CA ARG A 127 4.04 -7.41 13.17
C ARG A 127 3.60 -8.86 13.34
N PHE A 128 2.35 -9.18 13.03
CA PHE A 128 1.83 -10.55 13.15
C PHE A 128 2.43 -11.49 12.09
N VAL A 129 2.83 -10.95 10.94
CA VAL A 129 3.63 -11.69 9.95
C VAL A 129 4.99 -12.04 10.55
N LYS A 130 5.68 -11.10 11.16
CA LYS A 130 6.99 -11.28 11.80
C LYS A 130 6.94 -12.22 12.99
N GLU A 131 5.84 -12.21 13.74
CA GLU A 131 5.58 -13.06 14.91
C GLU A 131 5.03 -14.47 14.53
N HIS A 132 4.98 -14.83 13.24
CA HIS A 132 4.38 -16.08 12.73
C HIS A 132 2.91 -16.30 13.12
N ARG A 133 2.19 -15.24 13.45
CA ARG A 133 0.77 -15.29 13.84
C ARG A 133 -0.14 -15.15 12.60
N TRP A 134 0.02 -16.07 11.66
CA TRP A 134 -0.67 -16.04 10.36
C TRP A 134 -2.21 -16.00 10.48
N LYS A 135 -2.79 -16.74 11.45
CA LYS A 135 -4.25 -16.74 11.66
C LYS A 135 -4.78 -15.35 11.98
N THR A 136 -4.11 -14.64 12.92
CA THR A 136 -4.47 -13.27 13.29
C THR A 136 -4.31 -12.32 12.11
N TYR A 137 -3.20 -12.45 11.36
CA TYR A 137 -2.94 -11.60 10.21
C TYR A 137 -3.98 -11.81 9.09
N PHE A 138 -4.28 -13.05 8.75
CA PHE A 138 -5.26 -13.39 7.72
C PHE A 138 -6.68 -12.95 8.12
N LEU A 139 -7.06 -13.13 9.39
CA LEU A 139 -8.34 -12.63 9.89
C LEU A 139 -8.47 -11.11 9.73
N ILE A 140 -7.40 -10.37 10.03
CA ILE A 140 -7.38 -8.90 9.81
C ILE A 140 -7.54 -8.60 8.32
N CYS A 141 -6.82 -9.27 7.42
CA CYS A 141 -6.95 -9.07 5.98
C CYS A 141 -8.38 -9.35 5.49
N LEU A 142 -9.03 -10.39 6.00
CA LEU A 142 -10.43 -10.74 5.67
C LEU A 142 -11.41 -9.68 6.17
N ILE A 143 -11.21 -9.14 7.38
CA ILE A 143 -12.04 -8.03 7.90
C ILE A 143 -11.83 -6.78 7.04
N LEU A 144 -10.60 -6.46 6.68
CA LEU A 144 -10.28 -5.30 5.84
C LEU A 144 -10.85 -5.43 4.43
N MET A 145 -11.01 -6.65 3.91
CA MET A 145 -11.69 -6.90 2.63
C MET A 145 -13.15 -6.41 2.64
N LEU A 146 -13.80 -6.37 3.81
CA LEU A 146 -15.13 -5.80 3.96
C LEU A 146 -15.15 -4.26 3.95
N ILE A 147 -13.98 -3.61 4.09
CA ILE A 147 -13.79 -2.16 3.90
C ILE A 147 -13.40 -1.87 2.44
N HIS A 148 -12.52 -2.70 1.88
CA HIS A 148 -12.08 -2.58 0.49
C HIS A 148 -11.54 -3.90 -0.04
N LYS A 149 -12.21 -4.43 -1.07
CA LYS A 149 -11.95 -5.77 -1.62
C LYS A 149 -10.48 -6.07 -1.97
N THR A 150 -9.69 -5.06 -2.38
CA THR A 150 -8.26 -5.27 -2.71
C THR A 150 -7.40 -5.61 -1.50
N ALA A 151 -7.89 -5.46 -0.25
CA ALA A 151 -7.15 -5.81 0.96
C ALA A 151 -6.77 -7.30 1.04
N VAL A 152 -7.49 -8.17 0.31
CA VAL A 152 -7.15 -9.60 0.19
C VAL A 152 -5.72 -9.83 -0.29
N ILE A 153 -5.18 -8.93 -1.11
CA ILE A 153 -3.82 -9.01 -1.67
C ILE A 153 -2.76 -8.97 -0.57
N ALA A 154 -3.05 -8.30 0.54
CA ALA A 154 -2.13 -8.23 1.68
C ALA A 154 -1.80 -9.63 2.26
N ILE A 155 -2.64 -10.65 2.04
CA ILE A 155 -2.36 -12.02 2.42
C ILE A 155 -1.03 -12.53 1.81
N LEU A 156 -0.68 -12.06 0.61
CA LEU A 156 0.56 -12.42 -0.08
C LEU A 156 1.82 -11.93 0.64
N LEU A 157 1.73 -10.89 1.46
CA LEU A 157 2.86 -10.38 2.23
C LEU A 157 3.41 -11.43 3.21
N TYR A 158 2.55 -12.34 3.70
CA TYR A 158 2.96 -13.39 4.62
C TYR A 158 3.97 -14.37 3.98
N PRO A 159 3.62 -15.11 2.90
CA PRO A 159 4.57 -15.99 2.25
C PRO A 159 5.78 -15.23 1.67
N MET A 160 5.60 -14.04 1.11
CA MET A 160 6.70 -13.24 0.57
C MET A 160 7.73 -12.87 1.64
N TYR A 161 7.28 -12.54 2.85
CA TYR A 161 8.18 -12.23 3.96
C TYR A 161 9.01 -13.45 4.37
N HIS A 162 8.35 -14.58 4.63
CA HIS A 162 9.04 -15.79 5.10
C HIS A 162 9.97 -16.39 4.05
N LEU A 163 9.64 -16.26 2.77
CA LEU A 163 10.51 -16.70 1.68
C LEU A 163 11.76 -15.82 1.51
N THR A 164 11.65 -14.50 1.81
CA THR A 164 12.81 -13.58 1.70
C THR A 164 13.69 -13.54 2.94
N THR A 165 13.14 -13.76 4.13
CA THR A 165 13.90 -13.69 5.39
C THR A 165 14.48 -15.03 5.83
N GLY A 166 14.36 -16.09 5.01
CA GLY A 166 15.02 -17.36 5.25
C GLY A 166 14.39 -18.25 6.32
N THR A 167 13.24 -17.89 6.87
CA THR A 167 12.55 -18.69 7.91
C THR A 167 12.06 -20.06 7.39
N TYR A 168 12.00 -20.24 6.07
CA TYR A 168 11.70 -21.51 5.40
C TYR A 168 12.94 -22.21 4.83
N GLU A 169 14.12 -21.59 4.82
CA GLU A 169 15.33 -22.15 4.20
C GLU A 169 15.82 -23.41 4.87
N ASP A 170 15.60 -23.61 6.17
CA ASP A 170 16.17 -24.73 6.89
C ASP A 170 15.57 -26.11 6.51
N ARG A 171 14.41 -26.19 5.89
CA ARG A 171 13.77 -27.46 5.57
C ARG A 171 13.74 -27.84 4.10
N PHE A 172 13.59 -26.91 3.19
CA PHE A 172 13.38 -27.24 1.77
C PHE A 172 14.56 -26.91 0.85
N MET A 173 15.35 -25.90 1.17
CA MET A 173 16.41 -25.35 0.30
C MET A 173 17.84 -25.63 0.77
N SER A 174 18.04 -26.29 1.91
CA SER A 174 19.38 -26.56 2.48
C SER A 174 20.28 -27.43 1.58
N LYS A 175 19.71 -28.13 0.60
CA LYS A 175 20.44 -29.03 -0.31
C LYS A 175 21.08 -28.37 -1.53
N VAL A 176 20.80 -27.09 -1.82
CA VAL A 176 21.33 -26.40 -2.99
C VAL A 176 22.10 -25.15 -2.58
N ARG A 177 23.41 -25.27 -2.40
CA ARG A 177 24.33 -24.17 -2.13
C ARG A 177 24.66 -23.39 -3.44
N LEU A 178 23.82 -22.47 -3.84
CA LEU A 178 24.16 -21.53 -4.93
C LEU A 178 24.13 -20.09 -4.37
N PRO A 179 25.22 -19.30 -4.47
CA PRO A 179 25.22 -17.88 -4.05
C PRO A 179 24.25 -17.01 -4.86
N PHE A 180 23.65 -17.57 -5.89
CA PHE A 180 22.69 -16.94 -6.81
C PHE A 180 21.23 -17.11 -6.36
N LYS A 181 20.94 -17.87 -5.29
CA LYS A 181 19.58 -18.25 -4.89
C LYS A 181 18.67 -17.10 -4.52
N GLU A 182 19.15 -16.14 -3.73
CA GLU A 182 18.34 -15.01 -3.29
C GLU A 182 17.86 -14.15 -4.47
N TYR A 183 18.77 -13.87 -5.42
CA TYR A 183 18.44 -13.10 -6.61
C TYR A 183 17.57 -13.88 -7.58
N LEU A 184 17.85 -15.17 -7.78
CA LEU A 184 17.04 -16.05 -8.63
C LEU A 184 15.63 -16.19 -8.08
N PHE A 185 15.47 -16.35 -6.76
CA PHE A 185 14.17 -16.41 -6.12
C PHE A 185 13.40 -15.10 -6.25
N LYS A 186 14.05 -13.94 -5.98
CA LYS A 186 13.47 -12.62 -6.21
C LYS A 186 13.06 -12.44 -7.68
N MET A 187 13.90 -12.85 -8.64
CA MET A 187 13.55 -12.83 -10.07
C MET A 187 12.39 -13.77 -10.42
N LEU A 188 12.34 -14.98 -9.86
CA LEU A 188 11.23 -15.92 -10.09
C LEU A 188 9.92 -15.39 -9.52
N VAL A 189 9.93 -14.76 -8.33
CA VAL A 189 8.75 -14.09 -7.76
C VAL A 189 8.30 -12.94 -8.65
N ILE A 190 9.22 -12.14 -9.15
CA ILE A 190 8.93 -11.04 -10.07
C ILE A 190 8.34 -11.58 -11.38
N MET A 191 8.98 -12.58 -11.98
CA MET A 191 8.51 -13.20 -13.22
C MET A 191 7.14 -13.86 -13.03
N SER A 192 6.93 -14.62 -11.94
CA SER A 192 5.64 -15.25 -11.65
C SER A 192 4.55 -14.20 -11.41
N ALA A 193 4.85 -13.11 -10.70
CA ALA A 193 3.92 -12.02 -10.51
C ALA A 193 3.57 -11.33 -11.84
N CYS A 194 4.57 -11.04 -12.70
CA CYS A 194 4.34 -10.47 -14.03
C CYS A 194 3.52 -11.42 -14.92
N ILE A 195 3.85 -12.72 -14.93
CA ILE A 195 3.12 -13.74 -15.68
C ILE A 195 1.68 -13.86 -15.16
N THR A 196 1.50 -13.96 -13.85
CA THR A 196 0.16 -14.05 -13.23
C THR A 196 -0.67 -12.83 -13.58
N VAL A 197 -0.10 -11.63 -13.55
CA VAL A 197 -0.77 -10.38 -13.93
C VAL A 197 -1.14 -10.37 -15.42
N MET A 198 -0.23 -10.79 -16.30
CA MET A 198 -0.50 -10.86 -17.75
C MET A 198 -1.58 -11.89 -18.09
N PHE A 199 -1.56 -13.05 -17.44
CA PHE A 199 -2.55 -14.10 -17.66
C PHE A 199 -3.87 -13.80 -16.95
N ALA A 200 -3.85 -13.24 -15.74
CA ALA A 200 -5.08 -12.86 -15.03
C ALA A 200 -5.88 -11.83 -15.81
N SER A 201 -5.25 -10.81 -16.40
CA SER A 201 -5.96 -9.83 -17.23
C SER A 201 -6.61 -10.48 -18.45
N LYS A 202 -5.89 -11.36 -19.16
CA LYS A 202 -6.46 -12.11 -20.30
C LYS A 202 -7.51 -13.12 -19.89
N ALA A 203 -7.32 -13.81 -18.76
CA ALA A 203 -8.33 -14.75 -18.22
C ALA A 203 -9.60 -14.03 -17.76
N ILE A 204 -9.47 -12.88 -17.12
CA ILE A 204 -10.63 -12.04 -16.72
C ILE A 204 -11.38 -11.55 -17.96
N VAL A 205 -10.69 -11.05 -18.98
CA VAL A 205 -11.29 -10.66 -20.24
C VAL A 205 -11.98 -11.85 -20.94
N TYR A 206 -11.31 -13.01 -20.97
CA TYR A 206 -11.88 -14.22 -21.57
C TYR A 206 -13.12 -14.72 -20.81
N ILE A 207 -13.06 -14.78 -19.49
CA ILE A 207 -14.18 -15.20 -18.62
C ILE A 207 -15.35 -14.19 -18.70
N SER A 208 -15.06 -12.89 -18.72
CA SER A 208 -16.12 -11.87 -18.84
C SER A 208 -16.80 -11.91 -20.19
N ASN A 209 -16.07 -12.17 -21.28
CA ASN A 209 -16.65 -12.38 -22.61
C ASN A 209 -17.51 -13.66 -22.66
N LEU A 210 -17.10 -14.72 -21.95
CA LEU A 210 -17.84 -16.00 -21.89
C LEU A 210 -19.14 -15.88 -21.08
N LEU A 211 -19.13 -15.05 -20.02
CA LEU A 211 -20.28 -14.87 -19.13
C LEU A 211 -21.23 -13.75 -19.55
N GLY A 212 -20.87 -12.92 -20.52
CA GLY A 212 -21.70 -11.82 -21.03
C GLY A 212 -22.08 -10.73 -20.02
N THR A 213 -21.46 -10.74 -18.83
CA THR A 213 -21.94 -10.01 -17.65
C THR A 213 -21.11 -8.77 -17.26
N PHE A 214 -19.99 -8.47 -17.94
CA PHE A 214 -19.06 -7.42 -17.50
C PHE A 214 -18.57 -6.49 -18.62
N THR A 215 -19.46 -6.06 -19.52
CA THR A 215 -19.08 -5.19 -20.66
C THR A 215 -18.41 -3.88 -20.21
N SER A 216 -18.91 -3.22 -19.17
CA SER A 216 -18.35 -1.95 -18.68
C SER A 216 -16.97 -2.09 -17.99
N GLN A 217 -16.64 -3.25 -17.42
CA GLN A 217 -15.33 -3.51 -16.82
C GLN A 217 -14.32 -4.01 -17.85
N VAL A 218 -14.77 -4.63 -18.92
CA VAL A 218 -13.90 -5.06 -20.04
C VAL A 218 -13.41 -3.85 -20.83
N ASP A 219 -14.24 -2.83 -21.04
CA ASP A 219 -13.83 -1.58 -21.69
C ASP A 219 -12.74 -0.84 -20.90
N TYR A 220 -12.76 -0.95 -19.56
CA TYR A 220 -11.67 -0.47 -18.69
C TYR A 220 -10.35 -1.24 -18.87
N LEU A 221 -10.40 -2.51 -19.26
CA LEU A 221 -9.24 -3.39 -19.44
C LEU A 221 -8.73 -3.43 -20.89
N THR A 222 -9.56 -3.04 -21.87
CA THR A 222 -9.23 -3.10 -23.31
C THR A 222 -8.89 -1.75 -23.95
N GLY A 223 -8.97 -0.65 -23.20
CA GLY A 223 -8.54 0.67 -23.66
C GLY A 223 -7.09 0.67 -24.18
N SER A 224 -6.78 1.45 -25.21
CA SER A 224 -5.41 1.60 -25.72
C SER A 224 -4.53 2.30 -24.69
N TYR A 225 -3.69 1.53 -23.99
CA TYR A 225 -2.84 2.04 -22.94
C TYR A 225 -1.42 2.29 -23.44
N ASN A 226 -0.94 3.50 -23.27
CA ASN A 226 0.46 3.83 -23.49
C ASN A 226 1.27 3.46 -22.22
N ILE A 227 2.37 2.73 -22.42
CA ILE A 227 3.32 2.43 -21.34
C ILE A 227 3.90 3.76 -20.84
N VAL A 228 3.65 4.10 -19.57
CA VAL A 228 4.17 5.32 -18.96
C VAL A 228 5.56 5.05 -18.40
N TRP A 229 6.58 5.17 -19.21
CA TRP A 229 7.98 4.96 -18.83
C TRP A 229 8.50 5.94 -17.76
N ARG A 230 7.80 7.06 -17.57
CA ARG A 230 8.24 8.14 -16.68
C ARG A 230 8.38 7.70 -15.22
N ASN A 231 7.36 7.06 -14.68
CA ASN A 231 7.26 6.78 -13.24
C ASN A 231 8.31 5.78 -12.71
N PRO A 232 8.65 4.67 -13.38
CA PRO A 232 9.69 3.76 -12.89
C PRO A 232 11.10 4.32 -12.98
N ILE A 233 11.37 5.20 -13.94
CA ILE A 233 12.68 5.83 -14.07
C ILE A 233 13.04 6.58 -12.78
N TYR A 234 12.09 7.22 -12.13
CA TYR A 234 12.32 7.89 -10.84
C TYR A 234 12.60 6.93 -9.69
N MET A 235 12.04 5.72 -9.72
CA MET A 235 12.23 4.72 -8.66
C MET A 235 13.47 3.84 -8.86
N LEU A 236 14.01 3.75 -10.08
CA LEU A 236 15.21 2.94 -10.36
C LEU A 236 16.46 3.39 -9.58
N PRO A 237 16.76 4.71 -9.43
CA PRO A 237 17.88 5.15 -8.58
C PRO A 237 17.70 4.73 -7.12
N LEU A 238 16.49 4.82 -6.58
CA LEU A 238 16.19 4.36 -5.21
C LEU A 238 16.41 2.85 -5.08
N LEU A 239 15.97 2.07 -6.07
CA LEU A 239 16.19 0.62 -6.11
C LEU A 239 17.69 0.30 -6.18
N ALA A 240 18.44 0.98 -7.05
CA ALA A 240 19.88 0.78 -7.15
C ALA A 240 20.58 1.01 -5.80
N VAL A 241 20.24 2.09 -5.11
CA VAL A 241 20.79 2.38 -3.78
C VAL A 241 20.34 1.34 -2.74
N ALA A 242 19.08 0.94 -2.75
CA ALA A 242 18.58 -0.10 -1.84
C ALA A 242 19.36 -1.41 -2.04
N LEU A 243 19.60 -1.83 -3.28
CA LEU A 243 20.38 -3.04 -3.61
C LEU A 243 21.86 -2.92 -3.21
N LEU A 244 22.48 -1.76 -3.44
CA LEU A 244 23.89 -1.53 -3.07
C LEU A 244 24.11 -1.63 -1.55
N TYR A 245 23.18 -1.13 -0.77
CA TYR A 245 23.26 -1.13 0.69
C TYR A 245 22.53 -2.29 1.37
N GLU A 246 21.83 -3.16 0.61
CA GLU A 246 21.01 -4.25 1.16
C GLU A 246 21.76 -5.08 2.19
N LYS A 247 22.94 -5.62 1.84
CA LYS A 247 23.76 -6.44 2.76
C LYS A 247 24.17 -5.70 4.03
N GLN A 248 24.46 -4.40 3.91
CA GLN A 248 24.84 -3.59 5.05
C GLN A 248 23.65 -3.35 5.99
N VAL A 249 22.51 -2.96 5.44
CA VAL A 249 21.31 -2.61 6.22
C VAL A 249 20.67 -3.84 6.82
N THR A 250 20.63 -4.97 6.10
CA THR A 250 20.10 -6.25 6.60
C THR A 250 20.84 -6.77 7.84
N LYS A 251 22.12 -6.44 8.01
CA LYS A 251 22.86 -6.75 9.26
C LYS A 251 22.30 -6.06 10.51
N TYR A 252 21.67 -4.90 10.33
CA TYR A 252 21.07 -4.12 11.42
C TYR A 252 19.57 -4.34 11.54
N ASN A 253 18.92 -4.66 10.42
CA ASN A 253 17.49 -4.95 10.36
C ASN A 253 17.24 -6.04 9.31
N GLY A 254 16.97 -7.26 9.76
CA GLY A 254 16.76 -8.43 8.91
C GLY A 254 15.60 -8.30 7.91
N ASP A 255 14.65 -7.40 8.18
CA ASP A 255 13.50 -7.18 7.32
C ASP A 255 13.85 -6.40 6.04
N PHE A 256 15.05 -5.80 5.95
CA PHE A 256 15.38 -4.89 4.85
C PHE A 256 15.41 -5.60 3.48
N SER A 257 15.80 -6.85 3.44
CA SER A 257 15.75 -7.66 2.20
C SER A 257 14.30 -7.82 1.69
N PHE A 258 13.35 -8.02 2.61
CA PHE A 258 11.93 -8.02 2.25
C PHE A 258 11.48 -6.64 1.73
N PHE A 259 11.91 -5.53 2.34
CA PHE A 259 11.54 -4.19 1.86
C PHE A 259 12.12 -3.90 0.47
N THR A 260 13.31 -4.39 0.16
CA THR A 260 13.87 -4.31 -1.19
C THR A 260 13.00 -5.08 -2.20
N LEU A 261 12.52 -6.26 -1.84
CA LEU A 261 11.56 -7.01 -2.67
C LEU A 261 10.25 -6.23 -2.85
N MET A 262 9.73 -5.60 -1.80
CA MET A 262 8.51 -4.78 -1.88
C MET A 262 8.69 -3.61 -2.85
N LEU A 263 9.84 -2.94 -2.83
CA LEU A 263 10.16 -1.87 -3.79
C LEU A 263 10.19 -2.40 -5.24
N ILE A 264 10.79 -3.56 -5.48
CA ILE A 264 10.83 -4.18 -6.81
C ILE A 264 9.40 -4.46 -7.31
N VAL A 265 8.58 -5.12 -6.49
CA VAL A 265 7.19 -5.45 -6.85
C VAL A 265 6.38 -4.17 -7.09
N TYR A 266 6.57 -3.14 -6.27
CA TYR A 266 5.93 -1.85 -6.44
C TYR A 266 6.27 -1.19 -7.78
N ILE A 267 7.55 -1.15 -8.15
CA ILE A 267 8.01 -0.60 -9.45
C ILE A 267 7.36 -1.35 -10.62
N ILE A 268 7.31 -2.69 -10.56
CA ILE A 268 6.71 -3.51 -11.62
C ILE A 268 5.21 -3.23 -11.74
N LEU A 269 4.49 -3.22 -10.62
CA LEU A 269 3.05 -2.98 -10.62
C LEU A 269 2.72 -1.54 -11.04
N TRP A 270 3.60 -0.59 -10.74
CA TRP A 270 3.43 0.79 -11.20
C TRP A 270 3.56 0.90 -12.72
N GLN A 271 4.44 0.09 -13.35
CA GLN A 271 4.53 0.01 -14.83
C GLN A 271 3.23 -0.45 -15.47
N LEU A 272 2.50 -1.30 -14.78
CA LEU A 272 1.24 -1.83 -15.26
C LEU A 272 0.08 -0.81 -15.18
N GLN A 273 0.32 0.41 -14.70
CA GLN A 273 -0.64 1.51 -14.72
C GLN A 273 -1.17 1.78 -16.14
N GLY A 274 -0.29 1.65 -17.15
CA GLY A 274 -0.68 1.76 -18.56
C GLY A 274 -1.61 0.66 -19.04
N ILE A 275 -1.72 -0.46 -18.33
CA ILE A 275 -2.54 -1.61 -18.69
C ILE A 275 -3.81 -1.66 -17.85
N SER A 276 -3.72 -1.37 -16.54
CA SER A 276 -4.86 -1.41 -15.64
C SER A 276 -4.65 -0.50 -14.44
N ARG A 277 -5.61 0.40 -14.19
CA ARG A 277 -5.64 1.24 -12.98
C ARG A 277 -5.73 0.40 -11.70
N GLU A 278 -6.38 -0.75 -11.75
CA GLU A 278 -6.53 -1.63 -10.59
C GLU A 278 -5.18 -2.26 -10.21
N LEU A 279 -4.36 -2.67 -11.18
CA LEU A 279 -3.02 -3.22 -10.92
C LEU A 279 -2.08 -2.19 -10.29
N TYR A 280 -2.13 -0.95 -10.76
CA TYR A 280 -1.41 0.15 -10.15
C TYR A 280 -1.82 0.37 -8.68
N ARG A 281 -3.13 0.36 -8.39
CA ARG A 281 -3.65 0.51 -7.02
C ARG A 281 -3.19 -0.62 -6.10
N VAL A 282 -3.13 -1.86 -6.62
CA VAL A 282 -2.56 -3.01 -5.90
C VAL A 282 -1.11 -2.77 -5.51
N GLY A 283 -0.34 -2.09 -6.34
CA GLY A 283 1.05 -1.73 -6.08
C GLY A 283 1.26 -1.00 -4.76
N PHE A 284 0.30 -0.21 -4.30
CA PHE A 284 0.41 0.50 -3.02
C PHE A 284 0.57 -0.43 -1.81
N TYR A 285 0.04 -1.66 -1.82
CA TYR A 285 0.26 -2.63 -0.73
C TYR A 285 1.73 -2.99 -0.54
N PHE A 286 2.52 -2.89 -1.60
CA PHE A 286 3.96 -3.14 -1.60
C PHE A 286 4.74 -1.83 -1.41
N GLY A 287 4.36 -0.78 -2.12
CA GLY A 287 5.01 0.54 -2.05
C GLY A 287 4.92 1.21 -0.67
N TYR A 288 3.90 0.91 0.11
CA TYR A 288 3.71 1.51 1.43
C TYR A 288 4.88 1.21 2.40
N PHE A 289 5.60 0.12 2.19
CA PHE A 289 6.80 -0.19 2.97
C PHE A 289 7.98 0.77 2.73
N LEU A 290 7.92 1.64 1.72
CA LEU A 290 8.90 2.72 1.53
C LEU A 290 8.95 3.66 2.74
N ILE A 291 7.84 3.82 3.45
CA ILE A 291 7.72 4.65 4.66
C ILE A 291 8.71 4.19 5.75
N VAL A 292 9.04 2.92 5.80
CA VAL A 292 9.99 2.35 6.76
C VAL A 292 11.35 2.04 6.13
N SER A 293 11.39 1.61 4.88
CA SER A 293 12.63 1.20 4.22
C SER A 293 13.59 2.38 3.99
N ILE A 294 13.07 3.54 3.58
CA ILE A 294 13.88 4.75 3.34
C ILE A 294 14.55 5.25 4.63
N PRO A 295 13.84 5.48 5.74
CA PRO A 295 14.52 5.89 6.98
C PRO A 295 15.49 4.83 7.53
N LEU A 296 15.22 3.53 7.37
CA LEU A 296 16.16 2.46 7.73
C LEU A 296 17.44 2.52 6.88
N LEU A 297 17.30 2.74 5.58
CA LEU A 297 18.42 2.90 4.67
C LEU A 297 19.28 4.07 5.09
N ILE A 298 18.69 5.27 5.28
CA ILE A 298 19.41 6.48 5.67
C ILE A 298 20.06 6.32 7.06
N LYS A 299 19.36 5.72 8.02
CA LYS A 299 19.90 5.47 9.38
C LYS A 299 21.17 4.63 9.34
N ASN A 300 21.22 3.59 8.52
CA ASN A 300 22.24 2.56 8.56
C ASN A 300 23.38 2.74 7.54
N VAL A 301 23.33 3.76 6.67
CA VAL A 301 24.45 4.13 5.80
C VAL A 301 25.58 4.75 6.65
N ARG A 302 26.81 4.30 6.42
CA ARG A 302 27.99 4.80 7.13
C ARG A 302 28.40 6.18 6.63
N GLY A 303 28.87 7.01 7.57
CA GLY A 303 29.31 8.39 7.29
C GLY A 303 28.16 9.40 7.30
N ARG A 304 28.40 10.57 7.91
CA ARG A 304 27.40 11.66 7.96
C ARG A 304 27.15 12.24 6.58
N GLU A 305 28.20 12.45 5.81
CA GLU A 305 28.13 13.01 4.46
C GLU A 305 27.32 12.11 3.51
N ASN A 306 27.64 10.80 3.50
CA ASN A 306 26.89 9.83 2.68
C ASN A 306 25.40 9.81 3.03
N ARG A 307 25.06 9.93 4.33
CA ARG A 307 23.65 10.02 4.75
C ARG A 307 22.97 11.29 4.26
N MET A 308 23.68 12.43 4.29
CA MET A 308 23.14 13.71 3.79
C MET A 308 22.94 13.66 2.28
N ILE A 309 23.93 13.17 1.52
CA ILE A 309 23.84 13.01 0.07
C ILE A 309 22.67 12.10 -0.28
N LEU A 310 22.58 10.95 0.38
CA LEU A 310 21.51 9.98 0.16
C LEU A 310 20.14 10.57 0.48
N PHE A 311 20.00 11.27 1.60
CA PHE A 311 18.76 11.95 1.96
C PHE A 311 18.37 12.99 0.91
N SER A 312 19.32 13.85 0.49
CA SER A 312 19.05 14.88 -0.53
C SER A 312 18.64 14.27 -1.87
N MET A 313 19.33 13.21 -2.30
CA MET A 313 19.00 12.49 -3.53
C MET A 313 17.58 11.90 -3.48
N ILE A 314 17.24 11.20 -2.39
CA ILE A 314 15.91 10.59 -2.22
C ILE A 314 14.84 11.69 -2.13
N PHE A 315 15.12 12.78 -1.42
CA PHE A 315 14.20 13.92 -1.32
C PHE A 315 13.89 14.53 -2.69
N ILE A 316 14.91 14.78 -3.50
CA ILE A 316 14.74 15.27 -4.87
C ILE A 316 13.87 14.31 -5.69
N LEU A 317 14.16 12.99 -5.62
CA LEU A 317 13.38 11.97 -6.33
C LEU A 317 11.91 11.90 -5.88
N MET A 318 11.59 12.26 -4.65
CA MET A 318 10.21 12.26 -4.15
C MET A 318 9.43 13.53 -4.51
N VAL A 319 10.13 14.65 -4.79
CA VAL A 319 9.50 15.94 -5.11
C VAL A 319 9.40 16.17 -6.63
N SER A 320 10.22 15.48 -7.46
CA SER A 320 10.19 15.53 -8.93
C SER A 320 9.05 14.72 -9.52
#